data_75de0fc766511dd0ebffd44450be19f4
#
_entry.id   75de0fc766511dd0ebffd44450be19f4
#
_cell.length_a   1.000
_cell.length_b   1.000
_cell.length_c   1.000
_cell.angle_alpha   90.00
_cell.angle_beta   90.00
_cell.angle_gamma   90.00
#
_symmetry.space_group_name_H-M   'P 1'
#
loop_
_entity.id
_entity.type
_entity.pdbx_description
1 polymer ?
#
loop_
_entity_poly.entity_id
_entity_poly.type
_entity_poly.pdbx_seq_one_letter_code
_entity_poly.pdbx_strand_id
1 'polypeptide(L)'
;MKRIAALSLALALTLALAACGGGNAGTAETPAANSTTPAAETTAPQAEPVEVVVFAAASLEATLTEIADLYKEVAPEVTLTFNFDSSGTLRTQIKEGAVCDLFISAGQSQMNDLEAGQNEDGADFVYADTRIDFVENKVVLAVPDDNPKDIQTFSDLATDKLSLLCIGNDDVPVGSYSLEILDTLGID
;
A
#
# COMPACT_ATOMS: atom_id res chain seq x y z
N MET A 1 26.48 12.91 31.25
CA MET A 1 26.19 13.02 32.69
C MET A 1 24.71 13.31 32.88
N LYS A 2 23.96 12.39 33.32
CA LYS A 2 22.86 12.36 34.30
C LYS A 2 22.03 11.12 34.10
N ARG A 3 22.21 10.25 35.04
CA ARG A 3 21.44 9.03 35.36
C ARG A 3 20.10 9.42 35.99
N ILE A 4 19.10 8.56 35.92
CA ILE A 4 18.05 8.32 36.92
C ILE A 4 17.13 7.27 36.25
N ALA A 5 16.97 6.13 36.71
CA ALA A 5 16.69 5.41 37.94
C ALA A 5 15.41 4.58 37.72
N ALA A 6 15.58 3.29 37.91
CA ALA A 6 14.54 2.26 37.91
C ALA A 6 13.55 2.47 39.08
N LEU A 7 12.29 2.09 38.89
CA LEU A 7 11.39 1.82 39.98
C LEU A 7 10.58 0.55 39.70
N SER A 8 11.00 -0.51 40.39
CA SER A 8 10.28 -1.78 40.53
C SER A 8 9.14 -1.58 41.52
N LEU A 9 7.95 -2.13 41.24
CA LEU A 9 6.96 -2.39 42.28
C LEU A 9 6.31 -3.75 42.04
N ALA A 10 6.71 -4.68 42.91
CA ALA A 10 6.07 -6.00 43.10
C ALA A 10 5.02 -5.87 44.22
N LEU A 11 3.85 -6.51 44.02
CA LEU A 11 2.94 -6.85 45.14
C LEU A 11 2.06 -8.02 44.75
N ALA A 12 2.38 -9.26 45.13
CA ALA A 12 1.85 -10.14 46.15
C ALA A 12 0.32 -10.38 46.11
N LEU A 13 -0.07 -11.55 45.66
CA LEU A 13 -0.56 -12.76 46.29
C LEU A 13 -1.58 -12.59 47.45
N THR A 14 -2.86 -13.00 47.25
CA THR A 14 -3.66 -13.57 48.33
C THR A 14 -4.55 -14.72 47.82
N LEU A 15 -4.25 -15.92 48.36
CA LEU A 15 -5.07 -17.13 48.37
C LEU A 15 -6.23 -16.95 49.37
N ALA A 16 -7.42 -17.41 49.02
CA ALA A 16 -8.44 -17.76 50.01
C ALA A 16 -9.16 -19.06 49.61
N LEU A 17 -8.81 -20.14 50.31
CA LEU A 17 -9.59 -21.36 50.41
C LEU A 17 -10.71 -21.13 51.44
N ALA A 18 -11.93 -21.62 51.14
CA ALA A 18 -12.87 -21.99 52.16
C ALA A 18 -13.64 -23.22 51.71
N ALA A 19 -13.57 -24.23 52.55
CA ALA A 19 -14.12 -25.55 52.40
C ALA A 19 -15.42 -25.72 53.24
N CYS A 20 -16.03 -26.88 53.07
CA CYS A 20 -17.05 -27.56 53.89
C CYS A 20 -18.50 -27.11 53.67
N GLY A 21 -19.45 -27.96 53.57
CA GLY A 21 -19.67 -29.39 53.85
C GLY A 21 -21.16 -29.66 53.97
N GLY A 22 -21.57 -30.88 53.88
CA GLY A 22 -22.86 -31.32 54.41
C GLY A 22 -23.75 -32.05 53.40
N GLY A 23 -23.79 -33.37 53.53
CA GLY A 23 -24.56 -34.31 52.75
C GLY A 23 -26.03 -34.35 53.10
N ASN A 24 -26.80 -34.91 52.20
CA ASN A 24 -27.86 -35.87 52.60
C ASN A 24 -28.24 -36.77 51.43
N ALA A 25 -28.44 -38.04 51.75
CA ALA A 25 -28.81 -39.09 50.84
C ALA A 25 -30.31 -39.04 50.51
N GLY A 26 -30.65 -39.36 49.29
CA GLY A 26 -32.04 -39.59 48.84
C GLY A 26 -32.06 -40.32 47.50
N THR A 27 -32.64 -41.48 47.53
CA THR A 27 -32.81 -42.54 46.56
C THR A 27 -33.34 -42.19 45.19
N ALA A 28 -32.74 -42.83 44.17
CA ALA A 28 -33.33 -43.43 42.96
C ALA A 28 -34.40 -42.68 42.14
N GLU A 29 -34.06 -42.39 40.91
CA GLU A 29 -34.76 -42.83 39.68
C GLU A 29 -34.01 -42.37 38.44
N THR A 30 -33.76 -43.32 37.53
CA THR A 30 -33.12 -43.08 36.24
C THR A 30 -34.15 -42.66 35.21
N PRO A 31 -33.96 -41.58 34.54
CA PRO A 31 -34.32 -41.50 33.13
C PRO A 31 -33.09 -41.18 32.27
N ALA A 32 -32.97 -41.88 31.17
CA ALA A 32 -31.97 -41.70 30.13
C ALA A 32 -31.94 -40.25 29.66
N ALA A 33 -30.90 -39.54 30.01
CA ALA A 33 -30.60 -38.23 29.43
C ALA A 33 -29.75 -38.40 28.20
N ASN A 34 -30.36 -38.03 27.11
CA ASN A 34 -29.75 -37.84 25.80
C ASN A 34 -28.65 -36.77 25.92
N SER A 35 -27.40 -37.20 26.04
CA SER A 35 -26.24 -36.29 26.01
C SER A 35 -25.99 -35.84 24.59
N THR A 36 -26.65 -34.78 24.17
CA THR A 36 -26.18 -33.94 23.09
C THR A 36 -24.99 -33.14 23.61
N THR A 37 -23.80 -33.63 23.34
CA THR A 37 -22.58 -32.86 23.47
C THR A 37 -22.69 -31.68 22.49
N PRO A 38 -22.60 -30.43 22.95
CA PRO A 38 -22.45 -29.31 22.02
C PRO A 38 -21.14 -29.51 21.25
N ALA A 39 -21.24 -29.61 19.95
CA ALA A 39 -20.05 -29.50 19.10
C ALA A 39 -19.36 -28.17 19.44
N ALA A 40 -18.14 -28.25 19.95
CA ALA A 40 -17.30 -27.10 20.09
C ALA A 40 -17.10 -26.56 18.69
N GLU A 41 -17.72 -25.43 18.38
CA GLU A 41 -17.36 -24.62 17.22
C GLU A 41 -15.91 -24.25 17.40
N THR A 42 -15.03 -24.88 16.63
CA THR A 42 -13.65 -24.46 16.48
C THR A 42 -13.69 -23.16 15.71
N THR A 43 -13.79 -22.03 16.42
CA THR A 43 -13.53 -20.73 15.84
C THR A 43 -12.09 -20.75 15.33
N ALA A 44 -11.93 -20.69 14.01
CA ALA A 44 -10.63 -20.47 13.40
C ALA A 44 -10.01 -19.21 14.04
N PRO A 45 -8.68 -19.16 14.26
CA PRO A 45 -8.03 -17.98 14.80
C PRO A 45 -8.39 -16.80 13.90
N GLN A 46 -9.04 -15.80 14.45
CA GLN A 46 -9.31 -14.56 13.75
C GLN A 46 -7.96 -13.87 13.56
N ALA A 47 -7.58 -13.59 12.31
CA ALA A 47 -6.36 -12.88 12.01
C ALA A 47 -6.39 -11.49 12.69
N GLU A 48 -5.23 -11.07 13.22
CA GLU A 48 -5.14 -9.75 13.83
C GLU A 48 -5.25 -8.65 12.76
N PRO A 49 -5.88 -7.51 13.08
CA PRO A 49 -5.96 -6.39 12.14
C PRO A 49 -4.57 -5.90 11.74
N VAL A 50 -4.37 -5.72 10.44
CA VAL A 50 -3.12 -5.21 9.85
C VAL A 50 -3.41 -3.95 9.05
N GLU A 51 -2.61 -2.90 9.26
CA GLU A 51 -2.60 -1.72 8.41
C GLU A 51 -1.43 -1.81 7.42
N VAL A 52 -1.69 -1.51 6.15
CA VAL A 52 -0.69 -1.44 5.08
C VAL A 52 -0.72 -0.04 4.48
N VAL A 53 0.39 0.68 4.59
CA VAL A 53 0.56 2.02 4.05
C VAL A 53 1.04 1.93 2.61
N VAL A 54 0.21 2.38 1.68
CA VAL A 54 0.46 2.30 0.24
C VAL A 54 0.73 3.70 -0.32
N PHE A 55 1.92 3.93 -0.84
CA PHE A 55 2.24 5.11 -1.62
C PHE A 55 2.03 4.78 -3.10
N ALA A 56 1.19 5.53 -3.80
CA ALA A 56 0.87 5.23 -5.18
C ALA A 56 0.77 6.48 -6.03
N ALA A 57 1.21 6.38 -7.29
CA ALA A 57 1.09 7.47 -8.24
C ALA A 57 -0.37 7.96 -8.35
N ALA A 58 -0.58 9.27 -8.34
CA ALA A 58 -1.90 9.90 -8.35
C ALA A 58 -2.81 9.42 -9.50
N SER A 59 -2.22 9.04 -10.64
CA SER A 59 -2.97 8.47 -11.77
C SER A 59 -3.65 7.14 -11.47
N LEU A 60 -3.28 6.47 -10.38
CA LEU A 60 -3.83 5.17 -9.97
C LEU A 60 -4.93 5.31 -8.91
N GLU A 61 -5.21 6.52 -8.40
CA GLU A 61 -6.10 6.76 -7.27
C GLU A 61 -7.48 6.11 -7.45
N ALA A 62 -8.15 6.38 -8.57
CA ALA A 62 -9.49 5.86 -8.81
C ALA A 62 -9.50 4.33 -8.83
N THR A 63 -8.54 3.71 -9.54
CA THR A 63 -8.46 2.25 -9.69
C THR A 63 -8.08 1.57 -8.39
N LEU A 64 -7.10 2.10 -7.64
CA LEU A 64 -6.66 1.49 -6.38
C LEU A 64 -7.70 1.65 -5.27
N THR A 65 -8.49 2.73 -5.29
CA THR A 65 -9.62 2.89 -4.36
C THR A 65 -10.68 1.82 -4.59
N GLU A 66 -11.02 1.55 -5.85
CA GLU A 66 -11.96 0.46 -6.20
C GLU A 66 -11.41 -0.92 -5.82
N ILE A 67 -10.12 -1.17 -6.11
CA ILE A 67 -9.44 -2.41 -5.71
C ILE A 67 -9.46 -2.59 -4.19
N ALA A 68 -9.23 -1.53 -3.42
CA ALA A 68 -9.25 -1.60 -1.95
C ALA A 68 -10.62 -2.02 -1.41
N ASP A 69 -11.71 -1.54 -2.02
CA ASP A 69 -13.06 -1.96 -1.62
C ASP A 69 -13.31 -3.44 -1.92
N LEU A 70 -12.84 -3.95 -3.06
CA LEU A 70 -12.90 -5.37 -3.38
C LEU A 70 -11.99 -6.21 -2.47
N TYR A 71 -10.83 -5.68 -2.09
CA TYR A 71 -9.87 -6.39 -1.25
C TYR A 71 -10.39 -6.63 0.17
N LYS A 72 -11.24 -5.77 0.69
CA LYS A 72 -11.92 -5.96 1.99
C LYS A 72 -12.77 -7.24 2.03
N GLU A 73 -13.26 -7.71 0.89
CA GLU A 73 -14.02 -8.96 0.81
C GLU A 73 -13.09 -10.19 0.92
N VAL A 74 -11.82 -10.04 0.52
CA VAL A 74 -10.81 -11.11 0.49
C VAL A 74 -10.02 -11.17 1.80
N ALA A 75 -9.67 -10.00 2.35
CA ALA A 75 -8.87 -9.85 3.56
C ALA A 75 -9.47 -8.76 4.46
N PRO A 76 -10.57 -9.04 5.16
CA PRO A 76 -11.28 -8.05 5.98
C PRO A 76 -10.45 -7.54 7.17
N GLU A 77 -9.40 -8.25 7.57
CA GLU A 77 -8.45 -7.85 8.61
C GLU A 77 -7.42 -6.83 8.14
N VAL A 78 -7.27 -6.63 6.81
CA VAL A 78 -6.28 -5.70 6.24
C VAL A 78 -6.94 -4.37 5.93
N THR A 79 -6.34 -3.29 6.44
CA THR A 79 -6.70 -1.91 6.11
C THR A 79 -5.63 -1.32 5.20
N LEU A 80 -6.01 -0.88 3.99
CA LEU A 80 -5.11 -0.18 3.08
C LEU A 80 -5.25 1.33 3.30
N THR A 81 -4.15 1.98 3.68
CA THR A 81 -4.06 3.44 3.86
C THR A 81 -3.23 4.02 2.72
N PHE A 82 -3.86 4.85 1.87
CA PHE A 82 -3.19 5.38 0.68
C PHE A 82 -2.64 6.79 0.89
N ASN A 83 -1.49 7.03 0.27
CA ASN A 83 -0.94 8.34 -0.01
C ASN A 83 -0.77 8.47 -1.53
N PHE A 84 -1.58 9.32 -2.16
CA PHE A 84 -1.55 9.55 -3.60
C PHE A 84 -0.88 10.87 -3.92
N ASP A 85 0.19 10.83 -4.72
CA ASP A 85 0.92 12.01 -5.21
C ASP A 85 1.72 11.64 -6.47
N SER A 86 2.51 12.56 -7.00
CA SER A 86 3.48 12.23 -8.05
C SER A 86 4.49 11.21 -7.53
N SER A 87 4.90 10.27 -8.40
CA SER A 87 5.91 9.27 -8.00
C SER A 87 7.20 9.90 -7.51
N GLY A 88 7.58 11.08 -8.03
CA GLY A 88 8.74 11.83 -7.57
C GLY A 88 8.59 12.37 -6.16
N THR A 89 7.42 12.95 -5.82
CA THR A 89 7.11 13.40 -4.46
C THR A 89 7.15 12.25 -3.47
N LEU A 90 6.50 11.13 -3.81
CA LEU A 90 6.43 9.95 -2.95
C LEU A 90 7.81 9.33 -2.72
N ARG A 91 8.64 9.21 -3.78
CA ARG A 91 10.05 8.81 -3.67
C ARG A 91 10.80 9.70 -2.66
N THR A 92 10.62 11.03 -2.74
CA THR A 92 11.27 11.97 -1.82
C THR A 92 10.82 11.74 -0.38
N GLN A 93 9.52 11.56 -0.14
CA GLN A 93 8.99 11.26 1.19
C GLN A 93 9.57 9.96 1.75
N ILE A 94 9.72 8.91 0.95
CA ILE A 94 10.36 7.65 1.36
C ILE A 94 11.81 7.89 1.76
N LYS A 95 12.57 8.63 0.95
CA LYS A 95 13.98 8.99 1.26
C LYS A 95 14.11 9.83 2.54
N GLU A 96 13.09 10.62 2.86
CA GLU A 96 12.99 11.43 4.08
C GLU A 96 12.52 10.63 5.30
N GLY A 97 12.22 9.35 5.14
CA GLY A 97 11.86 8.42 6.21
C GLY A 97 10.36 8.28 6.47
N ALA A 98 9.51 8.63 5.52
CA ALA A 98 8.09 8.33 5.62
C ALA A 98 7.85 6.82 5.64
N VAL A 99 6.90 6.38 6.49
CA VAL A 99 6.49 4.97 6.54
C VAL A 99 5.75 4.62 5.25
N CYS A 100 6.23 3.60 4.57
CA CYS A 100 5.64 3.09 3.33
C CYS A 100 5.90 1.58 3.25
N ASP A 101 4.83 0.78 3.24
CA ASP A 101 4.92 -0.67 3.13
C ASP A 101 4.91 -1.12 1.66
N LEU A 102 4.20 -0.38 0.80
CA LEU A 102 4.10 -0.66 -0.63
C LEU A 102 4.19 0.62 -1.43
N PHE A 103 5.13 0.69 -2.37
CA PHE A 103 5.24 1.81 -3.31
C PHE A 103 4.88 1.38 -4.73
N ILE A 104 3.90 2.05 -5.34
CA ILE A 104 3.44 1.83 -6.71
C ILE A 104 3.76 3.06 -7.54
N SER A 105 4.90 3.01 -8.21
CA SER A 105 5.40 4.12 -9.06
C SER A 105 4.86 4.01 -10.48
N ALA A 106 4.55 5.16 -11.09
CA ALA A 106 4.24 5.24 -12.52
C ALA A 106 5.50 5.31 -13.40
N GLY A 107 6.70 5.41 -12.81
CA GLY A 107 7.96 5.52 -13.55
C GLY A 107 9.06 4.63 -12.99
N GLN A 108 9.86 4.07 -13.89
CA GLN A 108 10.98 3.19 -13.55
C GLN A 108 12.11 3.96 -12.83
N SER A 109 12.38 5.21 -13.23
CA SER A 109 13.46 6.02 -12.63
C SER A 109 13.23 6.26 -11.14
N GLN A 110 11.99 6.53 -10.72
CA GLN A 110 11.66 6.75 -9.32
C GLN A 110 11.84 5.48 -8.47
N MET A 111 11.60 4.29 -9.05
CA MET A 111 11.91 3.02 -8.41
C MET A 111 13.41 2.78 -8.35
N ASN A 112 14.15 3.05 -9.44
CA ASN A 112 15.61 2.90 -9.47
C ASN A 112 16.29 3.74 -8.39
N ASP A 113 15.80 4.96 -8.14
CA ASP A 113 16.33 5.86 -7.12
C ASP A 113 16.20 5.33 -5.68
N LEU A 114 15.36 4.32 -5.46
CA LEU A 114 15.13 3.69 -4.16
C LEU A 114 15.77 2.30 -4.03
N GLU A 115 16.15 1.68 -5.15
CA GLU A 115 16.63 0.30 -5.18
C GLU A 115 18.16 0.23 -5.14
N ALA A 116 18.69 -0.66 -4.29
CA ALA A 116 20.12 -0.88 -4.16
C ALA A 116 20.76 -1.26 -5.50
N GLY A 117 21.84 -0.57 -5.85
CA GLY A 117 22.60 -0.82 -7.08
C GLY A 117 21.99 -0.27 -8.36
N GLN A 118 20.83 0.40 -8.28
CA GLN A 118 20.18 1.07 -9.40
C GLN A 118 20.32 2.60 -9.34
N ASN A 119 20.89 3.14 -8.26
CA ASN A 119 21.11 4.57 -8.03
C ASN A 119 22.54 4.88 -7.63
N GLU A 120 22.95 6.15 -7.76
CA GLU A 120 24.30 6.62 -7.44
C GLU A 120 24.46 7.00 -5.96
N ASP A 121 23.38 7.27 -5.25
CA ASP A 121 23.39 7.74 -3.83
C ASP A 121 23.58 6.58 -2.85
N GLY A 122 23.51 5.33 -3.29
CA GLY A 122 23.55 4.14 -2.45
C GLY A 122 22.26 3.93 -1.63
N ALA A 123 21.13 4.46 -2.11
CA ALA A 123 19.83 4.23 -1.49
C ALA A 123 19.43 2.75 -1.57
N ASP A 124 18.85 2.23 -0.49
CA ASP A 124 18.40 0.85 -0.34
C ASP A 124 17.11 0.83 0.49
N PHE A 125 15.98 1.13 -0.16
CA PHE A 125 14.65 1.18 0.45
C PHE A 125 13.73 0.07 -0.03
N VAL A 126 14.14 -0.69 -1.05
CA VAL A 126 13.35 -1.76 -1.65
C VAL A 126 13.89 -3.12 -1.22
N TYR A 127 13.06 -3.92 -0.57
CA TYR A 127 13.46 -5.29 -0.22
C TYR A 127 13.84 -6.08 -1.47
N ALA A 128 14.95 -6.80 -1.40
CA ALA A 128 15.46 -7.61 -2.50
C ALA A 128 14.36 -8.55 -3.04
N ASP A 129 14.30 -8.66 -4.36
CA ASP A 129 13.37 -9.54 -5.08
C ASP A 129 11.87 -9.24 -4.91
N THR A 130 11.53 -8.06 -4.36
CA THR A 130 10.11 -7.65 -4.21
C THR A 130 9.61 -6.72 -5.30
N ARG A 131 10.51 -6.10 -6.07
CA ARG A 131 10.14 -5.24 -7.18
C ARG A 131 9.59 -6.05 -8.35
N ILE A 132 8.44 -5.64 -8.86
CA ILE A 132 7.81 -6.23 -10.04
C ILE A 132 7.35 -5.14 -11.01
N ASP A 133 7.38 -5.43 -12.29
CA ASP A 133 6.68 -4.65 -13.31
C ASP A 133 5.22 -5.11 -13.31
N PHE A 134 4.38 -4.29 -12.72
CA PHE A 134 3.00 -4.63 -12.40
C PHE A 134 2.06 -4.40 -13.57
N VAL A 135 2.18 -3.24 -14.26
CA VAL A 135 1.41 -2.87 -15.45
C VAL A 135 2.27 -2.06 -16.42
N GLU A 136 1.95 -2.10 -17.69
CA GLU A 136 2.55 -1.26 -18.71
C GLU A 136 1.60 -0.11 -19.06
N ASN A 137 2.12 1.11 -19.11
CA ASN A 137 1.40 2.27 -19.62
C ASN A 137 2.08 2.77 -20.90
N LYS A 138 1.31 3.46 -21.75
CA LYS A 138 1.80 4.06 -22.98
C LYS A 138 1.41 5.53 -23.03
N VAL A 139 2.39 6.37 -23.34
CA VAL A 139 2.12 7.78 -23.62
C VAL A 139 1.40 7.88 -24.96
N VAL A 140 0.30 8.58 -24.98
CA VAL A 140 -0.50 8.82 -26.17
C VAL A 140 -0.63 10.31 -26.44
N LEU A 141 -0.78 10.66 -27.72
CA LEU A 141 -1.13 12.01 -28.14
C LEU A 141 -2.66 12.09 -28.23
N ALA A 142 -3.26 12.89 -27.36
CA ALA A 142 -4.69 13.16 -27.36
C ALA A 142 -4.98 14.55 -27.94
N VAL A 143 -6.02 14.64 -28.73
CA VAL A 143 -6.50 15.88 -29.34
C VAL A 143 -8.00 16.04 -29.01
N PRO A 144 -8.55 17.28 -29.05
CA PRO A 144 -10.00 17.50 -28.99
C PRO A 144 -10.74 16.75 -30.09
N ASP A 145 -12.03 16.43 -29.89
CA ASP A 145 -12.84 15.66 -30.82
C ASP A 145 -12.89 16.27 -32.23
N ASP A 146 -12.88 17.60 -32.35
CA ASP A 146 -12.88 18.35 -33.61
C ASP A 146 -11.50 18.54 -34.21
N ASN A 147 -10.42 18.19 -33.46
CA ASN A 147 -9.01 18.32 -33.87
C ASN A 147 -8.72 19.58 -34.73
N PRO A 148 -8.97 20.79 -34.21
CA PRO A 148 -8.96 22.03 -35.01
C PRO A 148 -7.59 22.38 -35.58
N LYS A 149 -6.53 21.73 -35.09
CA LYS A 149 -5.14 21.89 -35.53
C LYS A 149 -4.71 20.80 -36.51
N ASP A 150 -5.58 19.86 -36.82
CA ASP A 150 -5.28 18.71 -37.68
C ASP A 150 -3.97 18.00 -37.26
N ILE A 151 -3.82 17.71 -35.96
CA ILE A 151 -2.70 16.95 -35.40
C ILE A 151 -2.99 15.47 -35.57
N GLN A 152 -2.19 14.76 -36.35
CA GLN A 152 -2.38 13.34 -36.67
C GLN A 152 -1.27 12.46 -36.08
N THR A 153 -0.09 13.03 -35.87
CA THR A 153 1.11 12.30 -35.41
C THR A 153 1.91 13.15 -34.43
N PHE A 154 2.82 12.51 -33.69
CA PHE A 154 3.77 13.25 -32.84
C PHE A 154 4.64 14.21 -33.64
N SER A 155 5.00 13.89 -34.88
CA SER A 155 5.80 14.79 -35.74
C SER A 155 5.08 16.10 -36.08
N ASP A 156 3.77 16.17 -36.02
CA ASP A 156 3.01 17.41 -36.20
C ASP A 156 3.30 18.43 -35.08
N LEU A 157 3.78 17.98 -33.92
CA LEU A 157 4.14 18.85 -32.80
C LEU A 157 5.31 19.79 -33.13
N ALA A 158 6.19 19.39 -34.07
CA ALA A 158 7.32 20.17 -34.56
C ALA A 158 6.95 21.15 -35.70
N THR A 159 5.68 21.26 -36.05
CA THR A 159 5.23 22.11 -37.15
C THR A 159 4.57 23.39 -36.64
N ASP A 160 4.29 24.33 -37.54
CA ASP A 160 3.56 25.57 -37.25
C ASP A 160 2.07 25.37 -36.89
N LYS A 161 1.57 24.13 -36.91
CA LYS A 161 0.25 23.78 -36.39
C LYS A 161 0.09 24.13 -34.90
N LEU A 162 1.18 24.04 -34.12
CA LEU A 162 1.22 24.41 -32.71
C LEU A 162 2.12 25.64 -32.48
N SER A 163 1.64 26.56 -31.68
CA SER A 163 2.42 27.69 -31.18
C SER A 163 2.93 27.49 -29.76
N LEU A 164 2.35 26.52 -29.03
CA LEU A 164 2.69 26.22 -27.65
C LEU A 164 2.30 24.75 -27.35
N LEU A 165 3.23 24.02 -26.76
CA LEU A 165 3.02 22.70 -26.16
C LEU A 165 3.28 22.80 -24.67
N CYS A 166 2.36 22.30 -23.84
CA CYS A 166 2.56 22.15 -22.41
C CYS A 166 2.68 20.66 -22.07
N ILE A 167 3.72 20.29 -21.37
CA ILE A 167 3.95 18.92 -20.88
C ILE A 167 4.17 18.95 -19.37
N GLY A 168 4.15 17.80 -18.73
CA GLY A 168 4.57 17.66 -17.33
C GLY A 168 6.04 18.06 -17.16
N ASN A 169 6.43 18.43 -15.94
CA ASN A 169 7.84 18.62 -15.60
C ASN A 169 8.56 17.26 -15.39
N ASP A 170 9.87 17.30 -15.17
CA ASP A 170 10.71 16.10 -15.03
C ASP A 170 10.40 15.28 -13.75
N ASP A 171 9.73 15.87 -12.76
CA ASP A 171 9.37 15.22 -11.51
C ASP A 171 8.17 14.27 -11.66
N VAL A 172 7.45 14.36 -12.78
CA VAL A 172 6.32 13.45 -13.07
C VAL A 172 6.64 12.56 -14.26
N PRO A 173 6.28 11.27 -14.20
CA PRO A 173 6.64 10.30 -15.25
C PRO A 173 6.18 10.70 -16.65
N VAL A 174 4.98 11.28 -16.79
CA VAL A 174 4.49 11.74 -18.08
C VAL A 174 5.36 12.85 -18.68
N GLY A 175 5.98 13.69 -17.85
CA GLY A 175 6.91 14.73 -18.30
C GLY A 175 8.19 14.11 -18.85
N SER A 176 8.87 13.27 -18.08
CA SER A 176 10.11 12.62 -18.50
C SER A 176 9.93 11.78 -19.76
N TYR A 177 8.86 10.98 -19.85
CA TYR A 177 8.55 10.20 -21.07
C TYR A 177 8.19 11.07 -22.27
N SER A 178 7.52 12.21 -22.06
CA SER A 178 7.24 13.16 -23.15
C SER A 178 8.51 13.75 -23.72
N LEU A 179 9.45 14.14 -22.85
CA LEU A 179 10.76 14.66 -23.28
C LEU A 179 11.55 13.58 -24.04
N GLU A 180 11.56 12.34 -23.58
CA GLU A 180 12.22 11.23 -24.28
C GLU A 180 11.63 10.99 -25.68
N ILE A 181 10.30 11.09 -25.83
CA ILE A 181 9.63 10.99 -27.12
C ILE A 181 10.04 12.14 -28.03
N LEU A 182 10.04 13.38 -27.53
CA LEU A 182 10.41 14.57 -28.31
C LEU A 182 11.87 14.48 -28.76
N ASP A 183 12.80 14.12 -27.87
CA ASP A 183 14.20 13.91 -28.19
C ASP A 183 14.39 12.83 -29.27
N THR A 184 13.72 11.67 -29.11
CA THR A 184 13.76 10.57 -30.10
C THR A 184 13.29 11.03 -31.49
N LEU A 185 12.34 11.95 -31.53
CA LEU A 185 11.79 12.50 -32.77
C LEU A 185 12.60 13.72 -33.29
N GLY A 186 13.60 14.18 -32.54
CA GLY A 186 14.37 15.40 -32.88
C GLY A 186 13.54 16.67 -32.81
N ILE A 187 12.61 16.74 -31.87
CA ILE A 187 11.74 17.90 -31.63
C ILE A 187 12.29 18.63 -30.40
N ASP A 188 12.88 19.83 -30.59
CA ASP A 188 13.43 20.68 -29.55
C ASP A 188 12.39 21.67 -28.99
#